data_c29716c26f11d03b68825ba616d86edd
#
_entry.id   c29716c26f11d03b68825ba616d86edd
#
_cell.length_a   1.000
_cell.length_b   1.000
_cell.length_c   1.000
_cell.angle_alpha   90.00
_cell.angle_beta   90.00
_cell.angle_gamma   90.00
#
_symmetry.space_group_name_H-M   'P 1'
#
loop_
_entity.id
_entity.type
_entity.pdbx_description
1 polymer ?
#
loop_
_entity_poly.entity_id
_entity_poly.type
_entity_poly.pdbx_seq_one_letter_code
_entity_poly.pdbx_strand_id
1 'polypeptide(L)'
;MRRLTNCLLNLKKAAASKRAAPPRAADYTKAFLKDWQRLSHSGRFDLVRLKEAMMLLIANDAPLGPEWLDHPLKGDWADHRECHIGGDFLLIYQVETTAISFVRTGTHAELFGS
;
A
#
# COMPACT_ATOMS: atom_id res chain seq x y z
N MET A 1 -5.36 -23.45 -11.75
CA MET A 1 -4.86 -23.66 -11.43
C MET A 1 -4.65 -23.60 -11.40
N ARG A 2 -4.64 -22.71 -11.18
CA ARG A 2 -4.15 -22.52 -10.61
C ARG A 2 -3.61 -22.25 -10.88
N ARG A 3 -3.41 -21.65 -10.79
CA ARG A 3 -2.59 -21.55 -10.40
C ARG A 3 -1.98 -21.70 -10.50
N LEU A 4 -1.86 -21.11 -10.51
CA LEU A 4 -0.94 -21.49 -10.11
C LEU A 4 -0.53 -21.93 -10.13
N THR A 5 -0.50 -21.60 -9.96
CA THR A 5 0.19 -22.25 -9.58
C THR A 5 0.74 -22.56 -9.81
N ASN A 6 1.03 -22.11 -9.66
CA ASN A 6 1.86 -22.60 -9.45
C ASN A 6 2.18 -22.49 -9.48
N CYS A 7 2.22 -21.94 -9.17
CA CYS A 7 2.82 -22.07 -8.75
C CYS A 7 2.78 -22.28 -8.48
N LEU A 8 2.59 -21.90 -8.28
CA LEU A 8 2.85 -22.45 -7.66
C LEU A 8 3.06 -23.26 -7.47
N LEU A 9 3.13 -23.27 -7.03
CA LEU A 9 3.46 -24.08 -6.74
C LEU A 9 4.30 -24.31 -6.65
N ASN A 10 4.71 -23.90 -6.30
CA ASN A 10 5.49 -24.09 -6.05
C ASN A 10 5.86 -23.88 -5.64
N LEU A 11 5.74 -23.49 -5.19
CA LEU A 11 6.05 -23.47 -4.64
C LEU A 11 5.92 -24.03 -4.11
N LYS A 12 5.91 -24.28 -3.79
CA LYS A 12 5.75 -24.82 -3.15
C LYS A 12 6.18 -25.22 -2.70
N LYS A 13 6.47 -25.23 -2.22
CA LYS A 13 6.96 -25.52 -1.41
C LYS A 13 7.70 -25.20 -0.70
N ALA A 14 8.13 -24.82 -0.60
CA ALA A 14 8.81 -24.56 0.26
C ALA A 14 8.53 -23.86 1.16
N ALA A 15 8.61 -23.50 0.97
CA ALA A 15 8.26 -22.93 1.83
C ALA A 15 7.24 -23.30 2.15
N ALA A 16 7.15 -24.21 1.75
CA ALA A 16 6.05 -24.72 2.01
C ALA A 16 5.65 -24.44 3.29
N SER A 17 6.23 -24.91 4.07
CA SER A 17 5.89 -24.65 5.33
C SER A 17 5.82 -23.21 5.54
N LYS A 18 6.43 -22.53 4.66
CA LYS A 18 6.42 -21.25 4.78
C LYS A 18 5.56 -20.69 3.83
N ARG A 19 4.38 -20.94 3.78
CA ARG A 19 3.51 -20.34 2.96
C ARG A 19 3.41 -18.91 3.24
N ALA A 20 3.39 -18.05 2.27
CA ALA A 20 3.11 -16.64 2.42
C ALA A 20 1.74 -16.46 3.03
N ALA A 21 1.52 -15.44 3.82
CA ALA A 21 0.21 -15.13 4.34
C ALA A 21 -0.74 -14.83 3.17
N PRO A 22 -2.04 -15.07 3.33
CA PRO A 22 -2.99 -14.72 2.28
C PRO A 22 -2.99 -13.21 2.05
N PRO A 23 -3.34 -12.76 0.84
CA PRO A 23 -3.46 -11.34 0.60
C PRO A 23 -4.47 -10.70 1.55
N ARG A 24 -4.21 -9.44 1.91
CA ARG A 24 -5.11 -8.69 2.76
C ARG A 24 -6.33 -8.25 1.97
N ALA A 25 -7.46 -8.14 2.64
CA ALA A 25 -8.63 -7.51 2.03
C ALA A 25 -8.37 -6.01 1.97
N ALA A 26 -8.55 -5.41 0.81
CA ALA A 26 -8.27 -3.99 0.63
C ALA A 26 -9.52 -3.15 0.81
N ASP A 27 -9.37 -2.04 1.51
CA ASP A 27 -10.45 -1.10 1.74
C ASP A 27 -9.95 0.31 1.41
N TYR A 28 -10.87 1.20 1.06
CA TYR A 28 -10.54 2.55 0.61
C TYR A 28 -11.47 3.53 1.30
N THR A 29 -10.91 4.56 1.94
CA THR A 29 -11.76 5.60 2.53
C THR A 29 -12.32 6.48 1.42
N LYS A 30 -13.40 7.18 1.72
CA LYS A 30 -13.95 8.16 0.78
C LYS A 30 -12.92 9.24 0.46
N ALA A 31 -12.15 9.65 1.45
CA ALA A 31 -11.12 10.66 1.26
C ALA A 31 -10.06 10.17 0.30
N PHE A 32 -9.66 8.90 0.43
CA PHE A 32 -8.67 8.32 -0.49
C PHE A 32 -9.21 8.32 -1.93
N LEU A 33 -10.47 7.94 -2.11
CA LEU A 33 -11.05 7.89 -3.46
C LEU A 33 -11.12 9.29 -4.08
N LYS A 34 -11.41 10.30 -3.28
CA LYS A 34 -11.39 11.68 -3.76
C LYS A 34 -9.97 12.11 -4.12
N ASP A 35 -9.00 11.73 -3.30
CA ASP A 35 -7.59 12.02 -3.59
C ASP A 35 -7.19 11.37 -4.91
N TRP A 36 -7.54 10.10 -5.08
CA TRP A 36 -7.23 9.36 -6.30
C TRP A 36 -7.77 10.09 -7.53
N GLN A 37 -9.04 10.50 -7.47
CA GLN A 37 -9.67 11.17 -8.58
C GLN A 37 -8.97 12.48 -8.89
N ARG A 38 -8.67 13.27 -7.87
CA ARG A 38 -7.97 14.55 -8.04
C ARG A 38 -6.59 14.34 -8.68
N LEU A 39 -5.84 13.37 -8.17
CA LEU A 39 -4.50 13.12 -8.66
C LEU A 39 -4.48 12.58 -10.07
N SER A 40 -5.47 11.74 -10.41
CA SER A 40 -5.54 11.17 -11.75
C SER A 40 -5.84 12.24 -12.80
N HIS A 41 -6.50 13.32 -12.43
CA HIS A 41 -6.78 14.41 -13.37
C HIS A 41 -5.62 15.39 -13.50
N SER A 42 -4.71 15.41 -12.53
CA SER A 42 -3.64 16.39 -12.55
C SER A 42 -2.54 16.06 -13.56
N GLY A 43 -2.32 14.77 -13.82
CA GLY A 43 -1.26 14.34 -14.71
C GLY A 43 0.15 14.53 -14.16
N ARG A 44 0.29 14.95 -12.90
CA ARG A 44 1.61 15.24 -12.34
C ARG A 44 2.19 14.14 -11.45
N PHE A 45 1.38 13.16 -11.10
CA PHE A 45 1.80 12.16 -10.12
C PHE A 45 1.91 10.79 -10.75
N ASP A 46 2.86 10.00 -10.25
CA ASP A 46 3.12 8.66 -10.77
C ASP A 46 2.13 7.68 -10.16
N LEU A 47 0.96 7.55 -10.78
CA LEU A 47 -0.07 6.65 -10.29
C LEU A 47 0.28 5.18 -10.50
N VAL A 48 1.15 4.88 -11.46
CA VAL A 48 1.62 3.51 -11.65
C VAL A 48 2.42 3.08 -10.43
N ARG A 49 3.30 3.96 -9.94
CA ARG A 49 4.07 3.64 -8.75
C ARG A 49 3.20 3.58 -7.50
N LEU A 50 2.16 4.42 -7.42
CA LEU A 50 1.20 4.34 -6.32
C LEU A 50 0.51 2.98 -6.33
N LYS A 51 0.06 2.51 -7.51
CA LYS A 51 -0.57 1.19 -7.61
C LYS A 51 0.40 0.09 -7.22
N GLU A 52 1.66 0.23 -7.58
CA GLU A 52 2.68 -0.75 -7.23
C GLU A 52 2.79 -0.88 -5.71
N ALA A 53 2.87 0.25 -5.00
CA ALA A 53 2.92 0.23 -3.55
C ALA A 53 1.69 -0.43 -2.96
N MET A 54 0.51 -0.09 -3.48
CA MET A 54 -0.74 -0.66 -3.00
C MET A 54 -0.77 -2.16 -3.19
N MET A 55 -0.33 -2.65 -4.35
CA MET A 55 -0.33 -4.08 -4.62
C MET A 55 0.65 -4.83 -3.73
N LEU A 56 1.81 -4.25 -3.46
CA LEU A 56 2.78 -4.86 -2.54
C LEU A 56 2.19 -4.96 -1.12
N LEU A 57 1.50 -3.94 -0.69
CA LEU A 57 0.89 -3.94 0.64
C LEU A 57 -0.28 -4.91 0.73
N ILE A 58 -1.04 -5.05 -0.32
CA ILE A 58 -2.15 -6.02 -0.37
C ILE A 58 -1.61 -7.44 -0.38
N ALA A 59 -0.55 -7.68 -1.13
CA ALA A 59 0.02 -9.01 -1.26
C ALA A 59 0.54 -9.57 0.07
N ASN A 60 0.91 -8.68 1.00
CA ASN A 60 1.34 -9.13 2.33
C ASN A 60 2.58 -10.02 2.30
N ASP A 61 3.44 -9.79 1.29
CA ASP A 61 4.64 -10.61 1.17
C ASP A 61 5.72 -10.23 2.15
N ALA A 62 5.98 -8.95 2.30
CA ALA A 62 7.06 -8.46 3.14
C ALA A 62 6.85 -6.97 3.36
N PRO A 63 7.52 -6.40 4.35
CA PRO A 63 7.51 -4.95 4.49
C PRO A 63 8.04 -4.30 3.22
N LEU A 64 7.62 -3.09 2.96
CA LEU A 64 8.12 -2.36 1.81
C LEU A 64 9.62 -2.12 1.97
N GLY A 65 10.34 -2.20 0.86
CA GLY A 65 11.77 -1.96 0.88
C GLY A 65 12.13 -0.54 1.30
N PRO A 66 13.41 -0.29 1.60
CA PRO A 66 13.80 1.02 2.13
C PRO A 66 13.58 2.19 1.16
N GLU A 67 13.49 1.90 -0.11
CA GLU A 67 13.23 2.95 -1.11
C GLU A 67 11.87 3.61 -0.94
N TRP A 68 10.95 2.97 -0.23
CA TRP A 68 9.62 3.52 -0.02
C TRP A 68 9.53 4.38 1.24
N LEU A 69 10.57 4.38 2.08
CA LEU A 69 10.62 5.15 3.33
C LEU A 69 9.37 4.95 4.18
N ASP A 70 8.91 3.70 4.27
CA ASP A 70 7.72 3.34 5.01
C ASP A 70 7.96 3.46 6.51
N HIS A 71 7.08 4.18 7.21
CA HIS A 71 7.25 4.38 8.65
C HIS A 71 5.90 4.68 9.32
N PRO A 72 5.80 4.43 10.64
CA PRO A 72 4.57 4.75 11.35
C PRO A 72 4.44 6.24 11.59
N LEU A 73 3.22 6.70 11.70
CA LEU A 73 2.90 8.10 12.01
C LEU A 73 2.56 8.25 13.48
N LYS A 74 2.51 9.50 13.93
CA LYS A 74 2.24 9.82 15.32
C LYS A 74 1.12 10.86 15.42
N GLY A 75 0.75 11.19 16.65
CA GLY A 75 -0.26 12.21 16.90
C GLY A 75 -1.62 11.78 16.39
N ASP A 76 -2.29 12.66 15.69
CA ASP A 76 -3.62 12.39 15.17
C ASP A 76 -3.64 11.24 14.17
N TRP A 77 -2.48 10.89 13.64
CA TRP A 77 -2.34 9.80 12.69
C TRP A 77 -1.77 8.53 13.34
N ALA A 78 -1.82 8.44 14.65
CA ALA A 78 -1.37 7.23 15.34
C ALA A 78 -2.09 6.02 14.77
N ASP A 79 -1.43 4.88 14.73
CA ASP A 79 -1.92 3.64 14.15
C ASP A 79 -1.97 3.63 12.63
N HIS A 80 -1.51 4.69 12.00
CA HIS A 80 -1.38 4.75 10.54
C HIS A 80 0.09 4.70 10.16
N ARG A 81 0.35 4.33 8.91
CA ARG A 81 1.68 4.32 8.35
C ARG A 81 1.69 5.15 7.08
N GLU A 82 2.86 5.61 6.71
CA GLU A 82 3.05 6.42 5.51
C GLU A 82 4.20 5.83 4.72
N CYS A 83 4.07 5.77 3.40
CA CYS A 83 5.19 5.46 2.52
C CYS A 83 5.29 6.54 1.44
N HIS A 84 6.49 6.69 0.90
CA HIS A 84 6.78 7.70 -0.12
C HIS A 84 6.72 7.08 -1.49
N ILE A 85 5.80 7.57 -2.31
CA ILE A 85 5.65 7.10 -3.68
C ILE A 85 6.68 7.75 -4.57
N GLY A 86 6.96 9.02 -4.34
CA GLY A 86 7.99 9.74 -5.07
C GLY A 86 8.03 11.18 -4.62
N GLY A 87 9.21 11.65 -4.24
CA GLY A 87 9.35 13.01 -3.74
C GLY A 87 8.38 13.28 -2.61
N ASP A 88 7.50 14.26 -2.79
CA ASP A 88 6.52 14.65 -1.78
C ASP A 88 5.20 13.91 -1.93
N PHE A 89 5.12 12.91 -2.80
CA PHE A 89 3.89 12.16 -3.04
C PHE A 89 3.83 10.98 -2.08
N LEU A 90 2.84 10.96 -1.21
CA LEU A 90 2.74 10.03 -0.08
C LEU A 90 1.50 9.17 -0.16
N LEU A 91 1.55 8.02 0.51
CA LEU A 91 0.38 7.17 0.72
C LEU A 91 0.27 6.89 2.22
N ILE A 92 -0.89 7.20 2.79
CA ILE A 92 -1.18 6.89 4.20
C ILE A 92 -2.12 5.69 4.23
N TYR A 93 -1.78 4.69 5.02
CA TYR A 93 -2.57 3.48 5.10
C TYR A 93 -2.56 2.92 6.52
N GLN A 94 -3.47 2.00 6.78
CA GLN A 94 -3.60 1.37 8.08
C GLN A 94 -3.68 -0.13 7.84
N VAL A 95 -2.84 -0.89 8.52
CA VAL A 95 -2.73 -2.33 8.32
C VAL A 95 -3.25 -3.09 9.51
N GLU A 96 -4.02 -4.11 9.23
CA GLU A 96 -4.40 -5.11 10.22
C GLU A 96 -3.98 -6.47 9.68
N THR A 97 -4.18 -7.52 10.46
CA THR A 97 -3.70 -8.84 10.08
C THR A 97 -4.24 -9.29 8.73
N THR A 98 -5.53 -9.11 8.51
CA THR A 98 -6.18 -9.62 7.31
C THR A 98 -6.72 -8.52 6.40
N ALA A 99 -6.49 -7.26 6.74
CA ALA A 99 -7.05 -6.15 5.98
C ALA A 99 -6.09 -4.99 5.92
N ILE A 100 -6.22 -4.18 4.88
CA ILE A 100 -5.48 -2.94 4.75
C ILE A 100 -6.45 -1.86 4.28
N SER A 101 -6.36 -0.68 4.88
CA SER A 101 -7.18 0.44 4.49
C SER A 101 -6.30 1.53 3.92
N PHE A 102 -6.57 1.95 2.70
CA PHE A 102 -5.87 3.08 2.09
C PHE A 102 -6.63 4.34 2.47
N VAL A 103 -5.98 5.21 3.23
CA VAL A 103 -6.65 6.29 3.95
C VAL A 103 -6.56 7.63 3.24
N ARG A 104 -5.38 8.02 2.80
CA ARG A 104 -5.16 9.27 2.06
C ARG A 104 -3.97 9.11 1.12
N THR A 105 -3.92 9.92 0.08
CA THR A 105 -2.74 10.01 -0.77
C THR A 105 -2.64 11.42 -1.34
N GLY A 106 -1.43 11.93 -1.46
CA GLY A 106 -1.19 13.29 -1.93
C GLY A 106 0.12 13.83 -1.41
N THR A 107 0.29 15.14 -1.46
CA THR A 107 1.50 15.78 -0.95
C THR A 107 1.38 16.05 0.54
N HIS A 108 2.51 16.36 1.18
CA HIS A 108 2.50 16.73 2.60
C HIS A 108 1.54 17.88 2.86
N ALA A 109 1.57 18.90 2.03
CA ALA A 109 0.69 20.05 2.23
C ALA A 109 -0.78 19.66 2.14
N GLU A 110 -1.11 18.79 1.19
CA GLU A 110 -2.50 18.34 1.03
C GLU A 110 -2.97 17.50 2.21
N LEU A 111 -2.09 16.66 2.75
CA LEU A 111 -2.48 15.71 3.78
C LEU A 111 -2.35 16.26 5.18
N PHE A 112 -1.37 17.13 5.42
CA PHE A 112 -1.07 17.62 6.76
C PHE A 112 -1.24 19.14 6.91
N GLY A 113 -1.58 19.82 5.84
CA GLY A 113 -1.86 21.24 5.93
C GLY A 113 -0.62 22.14 6.01
N SER A 114 0.52 21.67 5.58
CA SER A 114 1.72 22.52 5.67
C SER A 114 2.66 22.32 4.51
#